data_1760f5a4a6bc21e728750beabbdf0191
#
_entry.id   1760f5a4a6bc21e728750beabbdf0191
#
_cell.length_a   1.000
_cell.length_b   1.000
_cell.length_c   1.000
_cell.angle_alpha   90.00
_cell.angle_beta   90.00
_cell.angle_gamma   90.00
#
_symmetry.space_group_name_H-M   'P 1'
#
loop_
_entity.id
_entity.type
_entity.pdbx_description
1 polymer ?
#
loop_
_entity_poly.entity_id
_entity_poly.type
_entity_poly.pdbx_seq_one_letter_code
_entity_poly.pdbx_strand_id
1 'polypeptide(L)'
;MGLPEHERLRLLEAATGRRRAALAADPRLTPAEQERFDALAARRRAGEPLQYLEGTIPFGPVEVAVDRRALIPRPETERLYELAAAALEDAGPGTVIVDLCTGSGALALALKHTFPAARVFATDIDPDALALAGRNAEAAGLEVALLEGDLFAALPERLMGRIDLLVANPPYVSEEEWAVLPPEVRDHEPRGALVAGPAGTEVLERIAEEAYWWLGVGGYAICEIGETQGERVLESFGAFDRGIRRDLTGRDRFVVARKGASCCV
;
A
#
# COMPACT_ATOMS: atom_id res chain seq x y z
N MET A 1 -12.93 -26.02 -15.52
CA MET A 1 -12.95 -26.21 -14.07
C MET A 1 -13.87 -25.14 -13.47
N GLY A 2 -14.78 -25.48 -12.53
CA GLY A 2 -15.65 -24.49 -11.89
C GLY A 2 -14.84 -23.59 -10.94
N LEU A 3 -15.29 -22.37 -10.71
CA LEU A 3 -14.71 -21.51 -9.68
C LEU A 3 -14.92 -22.10 -8.28
N PRO A 4 -13.95 -21.92 -7.34
CA PRO A 4 -14.15 -22.27 -5.93
C PRO A 4 -15.41 -21.58 -5.37
N GLU A 5 -16.09 -22.21 -4.43
CA GLU A 5 -17.37 -21.70 -3.91
C GLU A 5 -17.24 -20.31 -3.28
N HIS A 6 -16.17 -20.07 -2.55
CA HIS A 6 -15.92 -18.77 -1.93
C HIS A 6 -15.70 -17.65 -2.95
N GLU A 7 -14.98 -17.91 -4.06
CA GLU A 7 -14.81 -16.94 -5.14
C GLU A 7 -16.14 -16.69 -5.86
N ARG A 8 -16.88 -17.75 -6.14
CA ARG A 8 -18.21 -17.64 -6.76
C ARG A 8 -19.15 -16.75 -5.96
N LEU A 9 -19.17 -16.89 -4.64
CA LEU A 9 -19.99 -16.07 -3.76
C LEU A 9 -19.59 -14.59 -3.79
N ARG A 10 -18.30 -14.30 -3.74
CA ARG A 10 -17.77 -12.93 -3.84
C ARG A 10 -18.13 -12.29 -5.19
N LEU A 11 -17.98 -13.02 -6.28
CA LEU A 11 -18.41 -12.53 -7.60
C LEU A 11 -19.92 -12.32 -7.72
N LEU A 12 -20.74 -13.11 -7.02
CA LEU A 12 -22.18 -12.87 -6.95
C LEU A 12 -22.50 -11.59 -6.18
N GLU A 13 -21.80 -11.33 -5.06
CA GLU A 13 -21.92 -10.07 -4.32
C GLU A 13 -21.56 -8.88 -5.21
N ALA A 14 -20.45 -8.96 -5.94
CA ALA A 14 -20.01 -7.93 -6.87
C ALA A 14 -20.99 -7.70 -8.03
N ALA A 15 -21.52 -8.78 -8.62
CA ALA A 15 -22.45 -8.70 -9.75
C ALA A 15 -23.82 -8.13 -9.39
N THR A 16 -24.27 -8.35 -8.16
CA THR A 16 -25.63 -8.03 -7.71
C THR A 16 -25.70 -6.81 -6.78
N GLY A 17 -24.60 -6.43 -6.13
CA GLY A 17 -24.57 -5.47 -5.01
C GLY A 17 -25.28 -5.99 -3.75
N ARG A 18 -25.67 -7.26 -3.71
CA ARG A 18 -26.36 -7.88 -2.55
C ARG A 18 -25.37 -8.62 -1.67
N ARG A 19 -25.46 -8.44 -0.36
CA ARG A 19 -24.64 -9.17 0.60
C ARG A 19 -25.01 -10.66 0.65
N ARG A 20 -24.06 -11.51 1.05
CA ARG A 20 -24.18 -12.98 1.15
C ARG A 20 -25.49 -13.45 1.82
N ALA A 21 -25.89 -12.79 2.90
CA ALA A 21 -27.14 -13.14 3.60
C ALA A 21 -28.39 -12.94 2.74
N ALA A 22 -28.43 -11.87 1.94
CA ALA A 22 -29.54 -11.59 1.02
C ALA A 22 -29.56 -12.59 -0.16
N LEU A 23 -28.37 -12.96 -0.67
CA LEU A 23 -28.21 -13.97 -1.71
C LEU A 23 -28.63 -15.37 -1.21
N ALA A 24 -28.36 -15.69 0.06
CA ALA A 24 -28.78 -16.95 0.66
C ALA A 24 -30.33 -17.01 0.86
N ALA A 25 -30.97 -15.87 1.19
CA ALA A 25 -32.39 -15.76 1.36
C ALA A 25 -33.17 -15.82 0.02
N ASP A 26 -32.63 -15.19 -1.03
CA ASP A 26 -33.17 -15.25 -2.39
C ASP A 26 -32.03 -15.42 -3.41
N PRO A 27 -31.73 -16.65 -3.82
CA PRO A 27 -30.64 -16.94 -4.75
C PRO A 27 -30.96 -16.62 -6.22
N ARG A 28 -32.18 -16.17 -6.53
CA ARG A 28 -32.56 -15.86 -7.91
C ARG A 28 -31.85 -14.61 -8.38
N LEU A 29 -31.33 -14.69 -9.59
CA LEU A 29 -30.71 -13.57 -10.28
C LEU A 29 -31.65 -13.05 -11.37
N THR A 30 -31.66 -11.75 -11.55
CA THR A 30 -32.26 -11.17 -12.76
C THR A 30 -31.35 -11.46 -13.96
N PRO A 31 -31.90 -11.41 -15.21
CA PRO A 31 -31.08 -11.63 -16.41
C PRO A 31 -29.81 -10.72 -16.46
N ALA A 32 -29.94 -9.47 -16.03
CA ALA A 32 -28.83 -8.52 -16.02
C ALA A 32 -27.77 -8.85 -14.92
N GLU A 33 -28.20 -9.35 -13.76
CA GLU A 33 -27.27 -9.83 -12.72
C GLU A 33 -26.55 -11.10 -13.16
N GLN A 34 -27.26 -12.02 -13.82
CA GLN A 34 -26.67 -13.24 -14.37
C GLN A 34 -25.60 -12.91 -15.43
N GLU A 35 -25.90 -12.00 -16.36
CA GLU A 35 -24.96 -11.55 -17.39
C GLU A 35 -23.70 -10.94 -16.76
N ARG A 36 -23.85 -10.04 -15.75
CA ARG A 36 -22.70 -9.47 -15.02
C ARG A 36 -21.88 -10.55 -14.31
N PHE A 37 -22.55 -11.48 -13.62
CA PHE A 37 -21.86 -12.59 -12.97
C PHE A 37 -21.07 -13.44 -13.96
N ASP A 38 -21.69 -13.81 -15.09
CA ASP A 38 -21.02 -14.63 -16.11
C ASP A 38 -19.81 -13.94 -16.71
N ALA A 39 -19.89 -12.62 -16.93
CA ALA A 39 -18.76 -11.80 -17.37
C ALA A 39 -17.62 -11.77 -16.35
N LEU A 40 -17.90 -11.52 -15.05
CA LEU A 40 -16.91 -11.56 -13.98
C LEU A 40 -16.31 -12.95 -13.82
N ALA A 41 -17.13 -13.99 -13.86
CA ALA A 41 -16.67 -15.37 -13.75
C ALA A 41 -15.76 -15.79 -14.94
N ALA A 42 -16.01 -15.28 -16.13
CA ALA A 42 -15.15 -15.51 -17.29
C ALA A 42 -13.78 -14.84 -17.10
N ARG A 43 -13.73 -13.58 -16.65
CA ARG A 43 -12.51 -12.84 -16.33
C ARG A 43 -11.71 -13.55 -15.24
N ARG A 44 -12.38 -14.01 -14.16
CA ARG A 44 -11.71 -14.77 -13.08
C ARG A 44 -11.09 -16.08 -13.57
N ARG A 45 -11.78 -16.81 -14.45
CA ARG A 45 -11.22 -18.02 -15.06
C ARG A 45 -10.03 -17.76 -15.98
N ALA A 46 -9.94 -16.53 -16.52
CA ALA A 46 -8.78 -16.05 -17.29
C ALA A 46 -7.61 -15.58 -16.41
N GLY A 47 -7.73 -15.68 -15.06
CA GLY A 47 -6.68 -15.38 -14.11
C GLY A 47 -6.72 -13.96 -13.54
N GLU A 48 -7.74 -13.14 -13.84
CA GLU A 48 -7.83 -11.80 -13.29
C GLU A 48 -8.04 -11.83 -11.77
N PRO A 49 -7.29 -11.01 -10.99
CA PRO A 49 -7.40 -10.97 -9.53
C PRO A 49 -8.85 -10.72 -9.07
N LEU A 50 -9.27 -11.47 -8.06
CA LEU A 50 -10.62 -11.37 -7.54
C LEU A 50 -10.96 -9.98 -7.03
N GLN A 51 -9.99 -9.31 -6.40
CA GLN A 51 -10.13 -7.94 -5.88
C GLN A 51 -10.40 -6.92 -6.99
N TYR A 52 -9.78 -7.06 -8.16
CA TYR A 52 -10.08 -6.20 -9.32
C TYR A 52 -11.49 -6.41 -9.86
N LEU A 53 -12.01 -7.63 -9.73
CA LEU A 53 -13.39 -7.96 -10.14
C LEU A 53 -14.44 -7.44 -9.14
N GLU A 54 -14.07 -7.36 -7.86
CA GLU A 54 -14.90 -6.77 -6.81
C GLU A 54 -14.88 -5.23 -6.87
N GLY A 55 -13.75 -4.67 -7.29
CA GLY A 55 -13.57 -3.24 -7.48
C GLY A 55 -13.21 -2.45 -6.23
N THR A 56 -13.47 -2.98 -5.03
CA THR A 56 -13.07 -2.37 -3.75
C THR A 56 -12.56 -3.42 -2.78
N ILE A 57 -11.72 -3.00 -1.85
CA ILE A 57 -11.27 -3.82 -0.71
C ILE A 57 -11.27 -3.00 0.58
N PRO A 58 -11.52 -3.61 1.74
CA PRO A 58 -11.25 -2.99 3.02
C PRO A 58 -9.73 -2.90 3.24
N PHE A 59 -9.28 -1.82 3.89
CA PHE A 59 -7.91 -1.64 4.35
C PHE A 59 -7.90 -0.84 5.65
N GLY A 60 -7.58 -1.48 6.76
CA GLY A 60 -7.69 -0.87 8.08
C GLY A 60 -9.06 -0.21 8.30
N PRO A 61 -9.13 1.10 8.58
CA PRO A 61 -10.39 1.81 8.83
C PRO A 61 -11.09 2.33 7.55
N VAL A 62 -10.53 2.10 6.35
CA VAL A 62 -11.05 2.62 5.08
C VAL A 62 -11.41 1.50 4.10
N GLU A 63 -12.21 1.83 3.11
CA GLU A 63 -12.43 1.01 1.93
C GLU A 63 -11.85 1.74 0.72
N VAL A 64 -11.07 1.03 -0.11
CA VAL A 64 -10.41 1.61 -1.28
C VAL A 64 -10.77 0.88 -2.56
N ALA A 65 -11.02 1.62 -3.62
CA ALA A 65 -11.15 1.07 -4.96
C ALA A 65 -9.77 0.55 -5.43
N VAL A 66 -9.81 -0.57 -6.13
CA VAL A 66 -8.63 -1.22 -6.70
C VAL A 66 -8.88 -1.58 -8.16
N ASP A 67 -7.88 -1.32 -8.99
CA ASP A 67 -7.84 -1.74 -10.40
C ASP A 67 -6.39 -1.83 -10.87
N ARG A 68 -6.18 -2.11 -12.16
CA ARG A 68 -4.87 -2.37 -12.76
C ARG A 68 -3.86 -1.20 -12.68
N ARG A 69 -4.25 -0.04 -12.20
CA ARG A 69 -3.39 1.14 -12.05
C ARG A 69 -2.48 1.07 -10.83
N ALA A 70 -2.82 0.25 -9.84
CA ALA A 70 -2.03 0.14 -8.61
C ALA A 70 -1.98 -1.31 -8.11
N LEU A 71 -0.95 -1.59 -7.32
CA LEU A 71 -0.84 -2.84 -6.56
C LEU A 71 -2.09 -3.01 -5.68
N ILE A 72 -2.63 -4.23 -5.65
CA ILE A 72 -3.69 -4.58 -4.68
C ILE A 72 -3.08 -4.52 -3.27
N PRO A 73 -3.58 -3.68 -2.35
CA PRO A 73 -3.10 -3.65 -0.97
C PRO A 73 -3.12 -5.04 -0.33
N ARG A 74 -2.00 -5.40 0.31
CA ARG A 74 -1.82 -6.73 0.91
C ARG A 74 -2.14 -6.72 2.40
N PRO A 75 -2.50 -7.86 3.00
CA PRO A 75 -2.70 -7.97 4.46
C PRO A 75 -1.48 -7.55 5.27
N GLU A 76 -0.27 -7.80 4.76
CA GLU A 76 0.99 -7.36 5.36
C GLU A 76 1.06 -5.84 5.45
N THR A 77 0.56 -5.12 4.44
CA THR A 77 0.54 -3.65 4.44
C THR A 77 -0.43 -3.08 5.48
N GLU A 78 -1.48 -3.81 5.88
CA GLU A 78 -2.29 -3.42 7.05
C GLU A 78 -1.46 -3.45 8.34
N ARG A 79 -0.52 -4.40 8.46
CA ARG A 79 0.41 -4.43 9.59
C ARG A 79 1.38 -3.26 9.57
N LEU A 80 1.82 -2.82 8.38
CA LEU A 80 2.60 -1.58 8.23
C LEU A 80 1.82 -0.37 8.77
N TYR A 81 0.55 -0.25 8.39
CA TYR A 81 -0.34 0.78 8.92
C TYR A 81 -0.43 0.73 10.46
N GLU A 82 -0.63 -0.44 11.07
CA GLU A 82 -0.68 -0.58 12.54
C GLU A 82 0.62 -0.14 13.22
N LEU A 83 1.78 -0.54 12.68
CA LEU A 83 3.09 -0.12 13.19
C LEU A 83 3.28 1.40 13.08
N ALA A 84 2.87 1.96 11.97
CA ALA A 84 2.93 3.39 11.71
C ALA A 84 2.02 4.19 12.65
N ALA A 85 0.80 3.73 12.85
CA ALA A 85 -0.15 4.34 13.79
C ALA A 85 0.35 4.28 15.24
N ALA A 86 0.96 3.17 15.65
CA ALA A 86 1.53 3.00 16.97
C ALA A 86 2.80 3.84 17.21
N ALA A 87 3.52 4.24 16.16
CA ALA A 87 4.70 5.09 16.27
C ALA A 87 4.36 6.58 16.53
N LEU A 88 3.12 6.99 16.22
CA LEU A 88 2.61 8.34 16.45
C LEU A 88 1.65 8.33 17.64
N GLU A 89 2.18 8.46 18.87
CA GLU A 89 1.35 8.47 20.10
C GLU A 89 0.43 9.69 20.17
N ASP A 90 0.90 10.88 19.71
CA ASP A 90 0.15 12.15 19.78
C ASP A 90 0.27 12.93 18.45
N ALA A 91 -0.54 12.59 17.46
CA ALA A 91 -0.57 13.31 16.19
C ALA A 91 -1.56 14.49 16.24
N GLY A 92 -1.04 15.71 16.05
CA GLY A 92 -1.80 16.95 16.02
C GLY A 92 -1.71 17.70 14.67
N PRO A 93 -2.21 18.95 14.61
CA PRO A 93 -2.21 19.76 13.37
C PRO A 93 -0.82 20.05 12.79
N GLY A 94 0.23 19.95 13.63
CA GLY A 94 1.63 20.11 13.21
C GLY A 94 2.26 18.85 12.63
N THR A 95 1.67 17.68 12.90
CA THR A 95 2.23 16.39 12.48
C THR A 95 2.22 16.24 10.95
N VAL A 96 3.35 15.84 10.41
CA VAL A 96 3.56 15.60 8.99
C VAL A 96 3.79 14.10 8.75
N ILE A 97 2.89 13.51 7.98
CA ILE A 97 2.96 12.11 7.55
C ILE A 97 3.22 12.09 6.03
N VAL A 98 4.14 11.25 5.60
CA VAL A 98 4.44 11.05 4.17
C VAL A 98 4.34 9.57 3.84
N ASP A 99 3.58 9.24 2.78
CA ASP A 99 3.47 7.92 2.19
C ASP A 99 4.15 7.93 0.81
N LEU A 100 5.27 7.25 0.68
CA LEU A 100 6.00 7.11 -0.59
C LEU A 100 5.54 5.84 -1.32
N CYS A 101 5.44 5.90 -2.64
CA CYS A 101 4.91 4.81 -3.47
C CYS A 101 3.47 4.42 -3.07
N THR A 102 2.62 5.42 -2.98
CA THR A 102 1.29 5.32 -2.35
C THR A 102 0.31 4.41 -3.08
N GLY A 103 0.52 4.15 -4.39
CA GLY A 103 -0.35 3.30 -5.20
C GLY A 103 -1.81 3.75 -5.17
N SER A 104 -2.70 2.92 -4.67
CA SER A 104 -4.14 3.23 -4.52
C SER A 104 -4.45 4.26 -3.41
N GLY A 105 -3.44 4.71 -2.65
CA GLY A 105 -3.62 5.62 -1.52
C GLY A 105 -4.03 4.94 -0.21
N ALA A 106 -4.11 3.62 -0.16
CA ALA A 106 -4.68 2.88 0.97
C ALA A 106 -4.01 3.24 2.30
N LEU A 107 -2.67 3.25 2.35
CA LEU A 107 -1.91 3.54 3.56
C LEU A 107 -2.05 5.01 3.98
N ALA A 108 -1.92 5.95 3.04
CA ALA A 108 -2.11 7.38 3.29
C ALA A 108 -3.51 7.70 3.82
N LEU A 109 -4.54 7.09 3.23
CA LEU A 109 -5.94 7.30 3.61
C LEU A 109 -6.25 6.68 4.99
N ALA A 110 -5.73 5.48 5.29
CA ALA A 110 -5.88 4.87 6.60
C ALA A 110 -5.22 5.72 7.70
N LEU A 111 -4.02 6.25 7.45
CA LEU A 111 -3.33 7.15 8.37
C LEU A 111 -4.06 8.49 8.52
N LYS A 112 -4.58 9.06 7.42
CA LYS A 112 -5.38 10.29 7.48
C LYS A 112 -6.68 10.11 8.25
N HIS A 113 -7.34 8.96 8.10
CA HIS A 113 -8.53 8.62 8.88
C HIS A 113 -8.23 8.55 10.38
N THR A 114 -7.12 7.91 10.74
CA THR A 114 -6.70 7.73 12.14
C THR A 114 -6.22 9.03 12.77
N PHE A 115 -5.53 9.87 11.99
CA PHE A 115 -4.98 11.16 12.43
C PHE A 115 -5.56 12.32 11.63
N PRO A 116 -6.84 12.66 11.84
CA PRO A 116 -7.54 13.64 10.99
C PRO A 116 -6.94 15.04 11.05
N ALA A 117 -6.25 15.40 12.13
CA ALA A 117 -5.56 16.68 12.27
C ALA A 117 -4.18 16.73 11.59
N ALA A 118 -3.57 15.57 11.29
CA ALA A 118 -2.27 15.50 10.65
C ALA A 118 -2.32 15.94 9.18
N ARG A 119 -1.20 16.45 8.70
CA ARG A 119 -0.99 16.77 7.29
C ARG A 119 -0.39 15.56 6.61
N VAL A 120 -1.16 14.92 5.72
CA VAL A 120 -0.73 13.72 5.00
C VAL A 120 -0.38 14.10 3.56
N PHE A 121 0.81 13.71 3.15
CA PHE A 121 1.31 13.80 1.78
C PHE A 121 1.52 12.38 1.26
N ALA A 122 1.15 12.13 0.01
CA ALA A 122 1.34 10.84 -0.62
C ALA A 122 1.95 11.05 -2.01
N THR A 123 3.01 10.30 -2.32
CA THR A 123 3.73 10.42 -3.59
C THR A 123 3.69 9.11 -4.36
N ASP A 124 3.61 9.23 -5.67
CA ASP A 124 3.83 8.12 -6.58
C ASP A 124 4.43 8.64 -7.89
N ILE A 125 5.22 7.80 -8.54
CA ILE A 125 5.79 8.12 -9.86
C ILE A 125 4.78 7.91 -10.98
N ASP A 126 3.75 7.08 -10.73
CA ASP A 126 2.72 6.73 -11.71
C ASP A 126 1.49 7.64 -11.56
N PRO A 127 1.20 8.51 -12.54
CA PRO A 127 0.02 9.38 -12.51
C PRO A 127 -1.30 8.60 -12.53
N ASP A 128 -1.34 7.40 -13.08
CA ASP A 128 -2.55 6.56 -13.08
C ASP A 128 -2.85 6.00 -11.68
N ALA A 129 -1.82 5.63 -10.93
CA ALA A 129 -1.93 5.27 -9.52
C ALA A 129 -2.43 6.45 -8.69
N LEU A 130 -1.88 7.65 -8.89
CA LEU A 130 -2.34 8.87 -8.20
C LEU A 130 -3.79 9.25 -8.57
N ALA A 131 -4.19 9.03 -9.82
CA ALA A 131 -5.58 9.25 -10.21
C ALA A 131 -6.54 8.27 -9.47
N LEU A 132 -6.11 7.03 -9.22
CA LEU A 132 -6.86 6.08 -8.39
C LEU A 132 -6.89 6.51 -6.93
N ALA A 133 -5.74 6.91 -6.36
CA ALA A 133 -5.64 7.43 -4.99
C ALA A 133 -6.53 8.66 -4.77
N GLY A 134 -6.59 9.57 -5.75
CA GLY A 134 -7.46 10.75 -5.73
C GLY A 134 -8.95 10.39 -5.67
N ARG A 135 -9.38 9.42 -6.47
CA ARG A 135 -10.75 8.89 -6.40
C ARG A 135 -11.07 8.25 -5.04
N ASN A 136 -10.11 7.53 -4.46
CA ASN A 136 -10.27 6.93 -3.15
C ASN A 136 -10.35 8.00 -2.05
N ALA A 137 -9.52 9.04 -2.13
CA ALA A 137 -9.56 10.18 -1.20
C ALA A 137 -10.90 10.91 -1.25
N GLU A 138 -11.41 11.18 -2.45
CA GLU A 138 -12.72 11.81 -2.66
C GLU A 138 -13.85 10.94 -2.10
N ALA A 139 -13.86 9.64 -2.42
CA ALA A 139 -14.88 8.70 -1.95
C ALA A 139 -14.88 8.56 -0.41
N ALA A 140 -13.71 8.61 0.23
CA ALA A 140 -13.57 8.56 1.68
C ALA A 140 -13.81 9.91 2.37
N GLY A 141 -13.88 11.03 1.62
CA GLY A 141 -13.98 12.38 2.18
C GLY A 141 -12.74 12.80 2.97
N LEU A 142 -11.56 12.27 2.61
CA LEU A 142 -10.30 12.50 3.30
C LEU A 142 -9.37 13.40 2.47
N GLU A 143 -8.79 14.42 3.12
CA GLU A 143 -7.87 15.35 2.47
C GLU A 143 -6.43 14.84 2.60
N VAL A 144 -5.84 14.39 1.47
CA VAL A 144 -4.45 13.95 1.33
C VAL A 144 -3.82 14.74 0.17
N ALA A 145 -2.63 15.29 0.38
CA ALA A 145 -1.89 15.96 -0.69
C ALA A 145 -1.20 14.93 -1.57
N LEU A 146 -1.76 14.67 -2.74
CA LEU A 146 -1.23 13.75 -3.75
C LEU A 146 -0.22 14.48 -4.65
N LEU A 147 0.98 13.94 -4.79
CA LEU A 147 2.10 14.57 -5.47
C LEU A 147 2.76 13.58 -6.43
N GLU A 148 2.80 13.92 -7.72
CA GLU A 148 3.48 13.12 -8.74
C GLU A 148 4.98 13.36 -8.69
N GLY A 149 5.76 12.27 -8.66
CA GLY A 149 7.20 12.31 -8.77
C GLY A 149 7.90 11.13 -8.12
N ASP A 150 9.21 11.09 -8.31
CA ASP A 150 10.06 10.01 -7.84
C ASP A 150 10.47 10.22 -6.38
N LEU A 151 9.87 9.44 -5.49
CA LEU A 151 10.11 9.45 -4.04
C LEU A 151 10.04 10.87 -3.45
N PHE A 152 11.13 11.33 -2.85
CA PHE A 152 11.22 12.64 -2.19
C PHE A 152 11.25 13.83 -3.14
N ALA A 153 11.61 13.62 -4.41
CA ALA A 153 11.65 14.71 -5.40
C ALA A 153 10.28 15.38 -5.64
N ALA A 154 9.18 14.66 -5.33
CA ALA A 154 7.83 15.21 -5.38
C ALA A 154 7.50 16.13 -4.19
N LEU A 155 8.22 16.01 -3.07
CA LEU A 155 7.89 16.70 -1.83
C LEU A 155 8.34 18.17 -1.85
N PRO A 156 7.52 19.08 -1.31
CA PRO A 156 7.94 20.46 -1.12
C PRO A 156 9.16 20.57 -0.17
N GLU A 157 10.21 21.28 -0.55
CA GLU A 157 11.44 21.47 0.24
C GLU A 157 11.18 21.93 1.68
N ARG A 158 10.10 22.70 1.92
CA ARG A 158 9.70 23.14 3.28
C ARG A 158 9.42 21.99 4.26
N LEU A 159 9.28 20.76 3.77
CA LEU A 159 9.08 19.56 4.61
C LEU A 159 10.41 18.93 5.04
N MET A 160 11.54 19.34 4.46
CA MET A 160 12.85 18.82 4.82
C MET A 160 13.14 19.04 6.31
N GLY A 161 13.51 17.98 7.01
CA GLY A 161 13.75 17.98 8.45
C GLY A 161 12.47 18.10 9.32
N ARG A 162 11.27 17.92 8.75
CA ARG A 162 9.99 18.13 9.44
C ARG A 162 9.01 16.97 9.33
N ILE A 163 9.38 15.87 8.71
CA ILE A 163 8.51 14.69 8.61
C ILE A 163 8.59 13.93 9.93
N ASP A 164 7.45 13.71 10.54
CA ASP A 164 7.32 12.95 11.79
C ASP A 164 7.19 11.45 11.52
N LEU A 165 6.50 11.10 10.44
CA LEU A 165 6.34 9.72 10.01
C LEU A 165 6.46 9.62 8.49
N LEU A 166 7.41 8.83 8.04
CA LEU A 166 7.56 8.35 6.68
C LEU A 166 7.13 6.88 6.62
N VAL A 167 6.21 6.56 5.74
CA VAL A 167 5.84 5.18 5.43
C VAL A 167 6.05 4.89 3.96
N ALA A 168 6.35 3.64 3.62
CA ALA A 168 6.42 3.20 2.24
C ALA A 168 6.15 1.70 2.12
N ASN A 169 5.37 1.32 1.11
CA ASN A 169 5.39 -0.02 0.55
C ASN A 169 5.99 0.07 -0.86
N PRO A 170 7.30 0.23 -0.99
CA PRO A 170 7.94 0.43 -2.28
C PRO A 170 8.04 -0.89 -3.06
N PRO A 171 8.31 -0.86 -4.36
CA PRO A 171 8.75 -2.04 -5.08
C PRO A 171 9.96 -2.68 -4.38
N TYR A 172 9.90 -3.99 -4.17
CA TYR A 172 10.99 -4.75 -3.51
C TYR A 172 11.26 -6.11 -4.16
N VAL A 173 10.62 -6.42 -5.29
CA VAL A 173 10.85 -7.65 -6.05
C VAL A 173 12.05 -7.44 -6.98
N SER A 174 12.97 -8.42 -7.02
CA SER A 174 14.06 -8.45 -7.98
C SER A 174 13.60 -8.88 -9.38
N GLU A 175 14.42 -8.61 -10.40
CA GLU A 175 14.15 -9.07 -11.78
C GLU A 175 14.05 -10.61 -11.86
N GLU A 176 14.84 -11.33 -11.06
CA GLU A 176 14.81 -12.79 -11.02
C GLU A 176 13.51 -13.31 -10.38
N GLU A 177 13.12 -12.73 -9.25
CA GLU A 177 11.88 -13.09 -8.56
C GLU A 177 10.64 -12.78 -9.41
N TRP A 178 10.65 -11.66 -10.16
CA TRP A 178 9.57 -11.32 -11.07
C TRP A 178 9.27 -12.44 -12.08
N ALA A 179 10.30 -13.07 -12.62
CA ALA A 179 10.14 -14.11 -13.64
C ALA A 179 9.37 -15.34 -13.13
N VAL A 180 9.37 -15.58 -11.82
CA VAL A 180 8.73 -16.75 -11.17
C VAL A 180 7.47 -16.40 -10.36
N LEU A 181 7.05 -15.14 -10.36
CA LEU A 181 5.80 -14.74 -9.71
C LEU A 181 4.59 -15.47 -10.31
N PRO A 182 3.54 -15.70 -9.49
CA PRO A 182 2.29 -16.27 -9.99
C PRO A 182 1.74 -15.46 -11.18
N PRO A 183 1.19 -16.11 -12.22
CA PRO A 183 0.63 -15.44 -13.39
C PRO A 183 -0.43 -14.38 -13.03
N GLU A 184 -1.22 -14.63 -11.99
CA GLU A 184 -2.24 -13.70 -11.48
C GLU A 184 -1.64 -12.34 -11.12
N VAL A 185 -0.46 -12.32 -10.51
CA VAL A 185 0.28 -11.09 -10.15
C VAL A 185 0.97 -10.51 -11.38
N ARG A 186 1.80 -11.34 -12.03
CA ARG A 186 2.66 -10.90 -13.13
C ARG A 186 1.89 -10.33 -14.34
N ASP A 187 0.74 -10.94 -14.67
CA ASP A 187 0.00 -10.62 -15.88
C ASP A 187 -1.08 -9.53 -15.65
N HIS A 188 -1.36 -9.19 -14.40
CA HIS A 188 -2.45 -8.25 -14.07
C HIS A 188 -2.04 -7.04 -13.23
N GLU A 189 -1.03 -7.17 -12.36
CA GLU A 189 -0.61 -6.05 -11.52
C GLU A 189 0.53 -5.25 -12.18
N PRO A 190 0.64 -3.94 -11.91
CA PRO A 190 1.65 -3.11 -12.59
C PRO A 190 3.06 -3.52 -12.16
N ARG A 191 3.90 -3.85 -13.15
CA ARG A 191 5.29 -4.27 -12.90
C ARG A 191 6.08 -3.23 -12.12
N GLY A 192 5.87 -1.93 -12.41
CA GLY A 192 6.56 -0.82 -11.72
C GLY A 192 6.24 -0.72 -10.22
N ALA A 193 5.08 -1.25 -9.79
CA ALA A 193 4.73 -1.31 -8.38
C ALA A 193 5.37 -2.50 -7.63
N LEU A 194 6.01 -3.42 -8.34
CA LEU A 194 6.58 -4.65 -7.78
C LEU A 194 8.10 -4.70 -7.92
N VAL A 195 8.65 -4.38 -9.10
CA VAL A 195 10.06 -4.59 -9.41
C VAL A 195 10.88 -3.34 -9.07
N ALA A 196 11.82 -3.50 -8.14
CA ALA A 196 12.72 -2.43 -7.73
C ALA A 196 13.99 -2.33 -8.61
N GLY A 197 14.45 -3.47 -9.14
CA GLY A 197 15.67 -3.59 -9.89
C GLY A 197 16.29 -4.99 -9.77
N PRO A 198 17.57 -5.16 -10.17
CA PRO A 198 18.24 -6.45 -10.14
C PRO A 198 18.30 -7.12 -8.75
N ALA A 199 18.51 -6.36 -7.69
CA ALA A 199 18.63 -6.88 -6.33
C ALA A 199 17.31 -6.84 -5.53
N GLY A 200 16.33 -6.04 -5.99
CA GLY A 200 15.06 -5.85 -5.28
C GLY A 200 15.14 -4.86 -4.10
N THR A 201 16.31 -4.31 -3.80
CA THR A 201 16.51 -3.35 -2.68
C THR A 201 16.75 -1.91 -3.12
N GLU A 202 16.86 -1.65 -4.41
CA GLU A 202 17.31 -0.39 -4.98
C GLU A 202 16.43 0.79 -4.54
N VAL A 203 15.11 0.61 -4.49
CA VAL A 203 14.19 1.69 -4.07
C VAL A 203 14.30 1.93 -2.56
N LEU A 204 14.41 0.86 -1.76
CA LEU A 204 14.60 0.96 -0.31
C LEU A 204 15.93 1.64 0.06
N GLU A 205 17.00 1.35 -0.66
CA GLU A 205 18.31 1.98 -0.48
C GLU A 205 18.22 3.49 -0.72
N ARG A 206 17.58 3.92 -1.81
CA ARG A 206 17.32 5.35 -2.10
C ARG A 206 16.47 6.02 -1.02
N ILE A 207 15.43 5.34 -0.54
CA ILE A 207 14.63 5.85 0.59
C ILE A 207 15.50 6.04 1.83
N ALA A 208 16.35 5.08 2.17
CA ALA A 208 17.22 5.15 3.33
C ALA A 208 18.23 6.31 3.26
N GLU A 209 18.83 6.54 2.07
CA GLU A 209 19.80 7.62 1.82
C GLU A 209 19.18 9.00 2.03
N GLU A 210 17.95 9.21 1.57
CA GLU A 210 17.30 10.51 1.62
C GLU A 210 16.50 10.75 2.91
N ALA A 211 15.89 9.70 3.49
CA ALA A 211 15.03 9.81 4.66
C ALA A 211 15.65 10.57 5.83
N TYR A 212 16.96 10.46 6.01
CA TYR A 212 17.66 11.17 7.10
C TYR A 212 17.50 12.70 7.01
N TRP A 213 17.50 13.25 5.80
CA TRP A 213 17.38 14.69 5.59
C TRP A 213 15.94 15.18 5.71
N TRP A 214 14.99 14.33 5.38
CA TRP A 214 13.57 14.68 5.39
C TRP A 214 12.91 14.52 6.76
N LEU A 215 13.34 13.52 7.54
CA LEU A 215 12.77 13.27 8.87
C LEU A 215 13.21 14.36 9.86
N GLY A 216 12.26 14.77 10.71
CA GLY A 216 12.53 15.52 11.93
C GLY A 216 13.27 14.68 12.95
N VAL A 217 13.88 15.31 13.96
CA VAL A 217 14.45 14.60 15.11
C VAL A 217 13.34 13.84 15.84
N GLY A 218 13.54 12.55 16.08
CA GLY A 218 12.55 11.67 16.68
C GLY A 218 11.55 11.07 15.68
N GLY A 219 11.57 11.54 14.41
CA GLY A 219 10.71 11.02 13.34
C GLY A 219 11.07 9.59 12.93
N TYR A 220 10.08 8.89 12.39
CA TYR A 220 10.18 7.49 11.99
C TYR A 220 10.12 7.31 10.48
N ALA A 221 10.90 6.36 9.95
CA ALA A 221 10.70 5.73 8.66
C ALA A 221 10.30 4.27 8.88
N ILE A 222 9.18 3.84 8.31
CA ILE A 222 8.68 2.47 8.40
C ILE A 222 8.35 1.99 7.00
N CYS A 223 9.11 1.00 6.50
CA CYS A 223 8.94 0.50 5.13
C CYS A 223 8.71 -1.00 5.12
N GLU A 224 7.86 -1.46 4.19
CA GLU A 224 7.72 -2.86 3.87
C GLU A 224 8.94 -3.35 3.08
N ILE A 225 9.38 -4.59 3.33
CA ILE A 225 10.55 -5.22 2.71
C ILE A 225 10.24 -6.66 2.30
N GLY A 226 11.01 -7.22 1.39
CA GLY A 226 11.02 -8.65 1.12
C GLY A 226 11.56 -9.46 2.31
N GLU A 227 11.08 -10.68 2.49
CA GLU A 227 11.40 -11.53 3.65
C GLU A 227 12.90 -11.87 3.81
N THR A 228 13.67 -11.77 2.73
CA THR A 228 15.11 -12.07 2.70
C THR A 228 16.00 -10.83 2.73
N GLN A 229 15.41 -9.63 2.72
CA GLN A 229 16.12 -8.36 2.55
C GLN A 229 16.53 -7.69 3.87
N GLY A 230 16.11 -8.24 5.02
CA GLY A 230 16.24 -7.57 6.33
C GLY A 230 17.64 -7.08 6.67
N GLU A 231 18.67 -7.93 6.51
CA GLU A 231 20.07 -7.58 6.83
C GLU A 231 20.58 -6.43 5.97
N ARG A 232 20.42 -6.53 4.65
CA ARG A 232 20.87 -5.52 3.69
C ARG A 232 20.15 -4.17 3.89
N VAL A 233 18.84 -4.21 4.13
CA VAL A 233 18.08 -2.98 4.40
C VAL A 233 18.48 -2.32 5.71
N LEU A 234 18.77 -3.11 6.77
CA LEU A 234 19.32 -2.55 8.01
C LEU A 234 20.64 -1.83 7.80
N GLU A 235 21.51 -2.33 6.94
CA GLU A 235 22.77 -1.63 6.60
C GLU A 235 22.49 -0.26 5.98
N SER A 236 21.55 -0.18 5.03
CA SER A 236 21.20 1.07 4.36
C SER A 236 20.65 2.12 5.33
N PHE A 237 19.87 1.71 6.35
CA PHE A 237 19.41 2.59 7.41
C PHE A 237 20.43 2.83 8.54
N GLY A 238 21.74 2.74 8.24
CA GLY A 238 22.84 2.81 9.21
C GLY A 238 22.87 4.06 10.09
N ALA A 239 22.35 5.18 9.62
CA ALA A 239 22.31 6.45 10.35
C ALA A 239 21.18 6.55 11.40
N PHE A 240 20.30 5.53 11.49
CA PHE A 240 19.13 5.51 12.35
C PHE A 240 19.26 4.54 13.52
N ASP A 241 18.51 4.76 14.59
CA ASP A 241 18.13 3.69 15.51
C ASP A 241 17.09 2.82 14.79
N ARG A 242 17.45 1.57 14.52
CA ARG A 242 16.72 0.75 13.55
C ARG A 242 16.57 -0.70 13.96
N GLY A 243 15.55 -1.34 13.41
CA GLY A 243 15.31 -2.78 13.63
C GLY A 243 14.28 -3.34 12.65
N ILE A 244 14.31 -4.66 12.51
CA ILE A 244 13.32 -5.37 11.72
C ILE A 244 12.12 -5.74 12.60
N ARG A 245 10.93 -5.67 12.01
CA ARG A 245 9.70 -6.21 12.57
C ARG A 245 9.17 -7.29 11.65
N ARG A 246 8.57 -8.31 12.27
CA ARG A 246 8.04 -9.47 11.57
C ARG A 246 6.55 -9.35 11.34
N ASP A 247 6.11 -9.99 10.29
CA ASP A 247 4.69 -10.20 10.03
C ASP A 247 4.08 -11.23 11.01
N LEU A 248 2.77 -11.49 10.87
CA LEU A 248 2.06 -12.46 11.71
C LEU A 248 2.49 -13.90 11.49
N THR A 249 3.21 -14.18 10.39
CA THR A 249 3.78 -15.51 10.07
C THR A 249 5.19 -15.68 10.59
N GLY A 250 5.79 -14.64 11.18
CA GLY A 250 7.13 -14.65 11.75
C GLY A 250 8.25 -14.34 10.76
N ARG A 251 7.93 -13.89 9.53
CA ARG A 251 8.90 -13.48 8.52
C ARG A 251 9.30 -12.03 8.69
N ASP A 252 10.55 -11.70 8.39
CA ASP A 252 11.00 -10.32 8.33
C ASP A 252 10.17 -9.58 7.26
N ARG A 253 9.56 -8.45 7.63
CA ARG A 253 8.64 -7.76 6.72
C ARG A 253 8.71 -6.25 6.77
N PHE A 254 9.20 -5.66 7.86
CA PHE A 254 9.24 -4.21 7.99
C PHE A 254 10.56 -3.76 8.58
N VAL A 255 11.17 -2.73 7.99
CA VAL A 255 12.20 -1.95 8.65
C VAL A 255 11.52 -0.80 9.41
N VAL A 256 11.91 -0.61 10.66
CA VAL A 256 11.52 0.52 11.50
C VAL A 256 12.80 1.26 11.86
N ALA A 257 12.91 2.50 11.44
CA ALA A 257 14.06 3.36 11.63
C ALA A 257 13.64 4.68 12.27
N ARG A 258 14.30 5.10 13.35
CA ARG A 258 14.02 6.34 14.05
C ARG A 258 15.24 7.27 13.97
N LYS A 259 15.00 8.54 13.61
CA LYS A 259 16.05 9.55 13.63
C LYS A 259 16.34 10.00 15.06
N GLY A 260 17.52 9.65 15.56
CA GLY A 260 17.99 10.11 16.85
C GLY A 260 18.24 11.62 16.90
N ALA A 261 18.36 12.19 18.09
CA ALA A 261 18.95 13.50 18.24
C ALA A 261 20.43 13.40 17.79
N SER A 262 20.85 14.22 16.82
CA SER A 262 22.27 14.29 16.45
C SER A 262 23.07 14.62 17.71
N CYS A 263 23.87 13.68 18.19
CA CYS A 263 25.01 14.07 19.01
C CYS A 263 25.92 14.86 18.08
N CYS A 264 25.92 16.19 18.21
CA CYS A 264 27.04 17.01 17.69
C CYS A 264 28.32 16.48 18.33
N VAL A 265 29.14 15.77 17.55
CA VAL A 265 30.52 15.48 17.89
C VAL A 265 31.37 16.58 17.26
#